data_f9f89c011887a9c8d4cce08ee9894471
#
_entry.id   f9f89c011887a9c8d4cce08ee9894471
#
_cell.length_a   1.000
_cell.length_b   1.000
_cell.length_c   1.000
_cell.angle_alpha   90.00
_cell.angle_beta   90.00
_cell.angle_gamma   90.00
#
_symmetry.space_group_name_H-M   'P 1'
#
loop_
_entity.id
_entity.type
_entity.pdbx_description
1 polymer ?
#
loop_
_entity_poly.entity_id
_entity_poly.type
_entity_poly.pdbx_seq_one_letter_code
_entity_poly.pdbx_strand_id
1 'polypeptide(L)'
;AFFTDFIRDVLEKRSRRKSEHYAAVYDAIIKHIENFSLEFDCDIFTNSVTAEFLDDFIVYLEDCGLRHNTIVGYILKIQTLIRRASQYNYAVDVTYDEIDLKCEPTNAVFLSMNEITRIYYYKFVGQDKRKAKERIRDMFVLGCLTALRYSDYSRLTSQNFINNYIMIRTKKTNVDVKVPAHDYIKEIFAKYGGQVPSGLCIQYFNKYLKVIMKEIGLNDLITFSYTKGGKLFTVTREKWELISSHTARRSAATNMSVSYTH
;
A
#
# COMPACT_ATOMS: atom_id res chain seq x y z
N ALA A 1 2.29 27.85 19.21
CA ALA A 1 3.13 26.68 19.49
C ALA A 1 3.92 26.32 18.23
N PHE A 2 5.14 25.82 18.38
CA PHE A 2 5.88 25.25 17.27
C PHE A 2 5.07 24.12 16.65
N PHE A 3 5.00 24.10 15.33
CA PHE A 3 4.14 23.13 14.64
C PHE A 3 4.64 21.69 14.82
N THR A 4 5.95 21.48 14.82
CA THR A 4 6.56 20.17 15.06
C THR A 4 6.27 19.64 16.47
N ASP A 5 6.26 20.48 17.49
CA ASP A 5 5.92 20.09 18.86
C ASP A 5 4.45 19.70 18.96
N PHE A 6 3.56 20.46 18.30
CA PHE A 6 2.15 20.09 18.21
C PHE A 6 1.97 18.72 17.54
N ILE A 7 2.72 18.42 16.47
CA ILE A 7 2.66 17.10 15.83
C ILE A 7 3.10 16.01 16.80
N ARG A 8 4.21 16.21 17.54
CA ARG A 8 4.70 15.23 18.52
C ARG A 8 3.67 14.98 19.63
N ASP A 9 3.06 16.02 20.16
CA ASP A 9 1.98 15.90 21.14
C ASP A 9 0.79 15.09 20.63
N VAL A 10 0.38 15.32 19.38
CA VAL A 10 -0.70 14.55 18.74
C VAL A 10 -0.32 13.10 18.57
N LEU A 11 0.93 12.80 18.22
CA LEU A 11 1.44 11.43 18.08
C LEU A 11 1.46 10.72 19.42
N GLU A 12 1.97 11.35 20.48
CA GLU A 12 2.03 10.76 21.81
C GLU A 12 0.64 10.41 22.34
N LYS A 13 -0.32 11.32 22.25
CA LYS A 13 -1.72 11.10 22.65
C LYS A 13 -2.40 9.95 21.87
N ARG A 14 -1.89 9.63 20.68
CA ARG A 14 -2.44 8.58 19.80
C ARG A 14 -1.62 7.31 19.71
N SER A 15 -0.41 7.27 20.27
CA SER A 15 0.53 6.15 20.18
C SER A 15 -0.09 4.81 20.55
N ARG A 16 -0.95 4.79 21.57
CA ARG A 16 -1.66 3.58 22.03
C ARG A 16 -2.69 3.00 21.04
N ARG A 17 -3.07 3.75 19.99
CA ARG A 17 -4.15 3.39 19.05
C ARG A 17 -3.71 3.28 17.60
N LYS A 18 -2.47 3.59 17.27
CA LYS A 18 -1.98 3.67 15.89
C LYS A 18 -0.79 2.74 15.64
N SER A 19 -0.62 2.32 14.39
CA SER A 19 0.50 1.47 13.99
C SER A 19 1.82 2.24 13.95
N GLU A 20 2.95 1.54 14.08
CA GLU A 20 4.31 2.08 13.89
C GLU A 20 4.46 2.80 12.54
N HIS A 21 3.85 2.26 11.48
CA HIS A 21 3.86 2.90 10.17
C HIS A 21 3.17 4.28 10.17
N TYR A 22 2.14 4.47 11.00
CA TYR A 22 1.48 5.76 11.15
C TYR A 22 2.44 6.80 11.76
N ALA A 23 3.17 6.44 12.79
CA ALA A 23 4.18 7.30 13.41
C ALA A 23 5.30 7.64 12.42
N ALA A 24 5.87 6.65 11.73
CA ALA A 24 6.95 6.86 10.78
C ALA A 24 6.64 7.86 9.65
N VAL A 25 5.38 7.96 9.21
CA VAL A 25 5.00 8.96 8.20
C VAL A 25 5.03 10.38 8.78
N TYR A 26 4.58 10.56 10.01
CA TYR A 26 4.63 11.88 10.66
C TYR A 26 6.06 12.27 11.07
N ASP A 27 6.89 11.31 11.47
CA ASP A 27 8.32 11.54 11.72
C ASP A 27 9.03 12.06 10.45
N ALA A 28 8.68 11.50 9.29
CA ALA A 28 9.19 11.99 8.01
C ALA A 28 8.71 13.44 7.72
N ILE A 29 7.45 13.75 8.00
CA ILE A 29 6.91 15.12 7.85
C ILE A 29 7.63 16.08 8.79
N ILE A 30 7.78 15.74 10.08
CA ILE A 30 8.51 16.55 11.06
C ILE A 30 9.91 16.84 10.56
N LYS A 31 10.66 15.83 10.10
CA LYS A 31 12.01 15.98 9.57
C LYS A 31 12.06 16.94 8.39
N HIS A 32 11.11 16.89 7.47
CA HIS A 32 11.05 17.82 6.35
C HIS A 32 10.73 19.25 6.81
N ILE A 33 9.83 19.43 7.78
CA ILE A 33 9.51 20.74 8.35
C ILE A 33 10.73 21.33 9.07
N GLU A 34 11.46 20.54 9.86
CA GLU A 34 12.70 20.98 10.54
C GLU A 34 13.79 21.35 9.54
N ASN A 35 13.98 20.57 8.49
CA ASN A 35 14.97 20.89 7.46
C ASN A 35 14.59 22.16 6.68
N PHE A 36 13.31 22.35 6.35
CA PHE A 36 12.80 23.56 5.73
C PHE A 36 13.06 24.79 6.63
N SER A 37 12.73 24.68 7.92
CA SER A 37 12.99 25.73 8.91
C SER A 37 14.47 26.12 8.98
N LEU A 38 15.37 25.15 8.92
CA LEU A 38 16.82 25.39 8.92
C LEU A 38 17.32 26.00 7.60
N GLU A 39 16.80 25.55 6.46
CA GLU A 39 17.22 26.03 5.13
C GLU A 39 16.79 27.48 4.88
N PHE A 40 15.60 27.84 5.32
CA PHE A 40 15.02 29.16 5.10
C PHE A 40 15.10 30.11 6.34
N ASP A 41 15.79 29.68 7.40
CA ASP A 41 15.99 30.43 8.66
C ASP A 41 14.66 30.97 9.20
N CYS A 42 13.62 30.14 9.26
CA CYS A 42 12.28 30.54 9.69
C CYS A 42 11.68 29.57 10.71
N ASP A 43 11.04 30.12 11.74
CA ASP A 43 10.29 29.38 12.73
C ASP A 43 8.88 29.07 12.22
N ILE A 44 8.48 27.79 12.28
CA ILE A 44 7.17 27.35 11.80
C ILE A 44 6.25 27.07 13.00
N PHE A 45 5.27 27.95 13.18
CA PHE A 45 4.22 27.84 14.20
C PHE A 45 2.93 27.30 13.57
N THR A 46 1.95 26.92 14.39
CA THR A 46 0.63 26.47 13.92
C THR A 46 -0.12 27.51 13.08
N ASN A 47 0.09 28.80 13.34
CA ASN A 47 -0.48 29.93 12.59
C ASN A 47 0.39 30.38 11.41
N SER A 48 1.61 29.87 11.26
CA SER A 48 2.47 30.15 10.10
C SER A 48 2.17 29.20 8.93
N VAL A 49 1.36 28.16 9.15
CA VAL A 49 0.99 27.20 8.09
C VAL A 49 -0.16 27.80 7.27
N THR A 50 0.18 28.70 6.38
CA THR A 50 -0.70 29.39 5.41
C THR A 50 -0.73 28.65 4.08
N ALA A 51 -1.55 29.10 3.12
CA ALA A 51 -1.49 28.60 1.73
C ALA A 51 -0.11 28.88 1.13
N GLU A 52 0.44 30.09 1.30
CA GLU A 52 1.77 30.46 0.80
C GLU A 52 2.87 29.55 1.36
N PHE A 53 2.88 29.33 2.69
CA PHE A 53 3.80 28.34 3.28
C PHE A 53 3.68 26.95 2.65
N LEU A 54 2.45 26.49 2.41
CA LEU A 54 2.23 25.17 1.83
C LEU A 54 2.72 25.10 0.38
N ASP A 55 2.56 26.17 -0.40
CA ASP A 55 3.10 26.24 -1.77
C ASP A 55 4.63 26.21 -1.76
N ASP A 56 5.29 26.98 -0.93
CA ASP A 56 6.74 26.98 -0.76
C ASP A 56 7.25 25.59 -0.28
N PHE A 57 6.53 25.00 0.67
CA PHE A 57 6.86 23.69 1.19
C PHE A 57 6.69 22.56 0.14
N ILE A 58 5.71 22.70 -0.77
CA ILE A 58 5.55 21.80 -1.91
C ILE A 58 6.77 21.87 -2.82
N VAL A 59 7.21 23.08 -3.19
CA VAL A 59 8.40 23.29 -4.02
C VAL A 59 9.64 22.69 -3.35
N TYR A 60 9.84 22.96 -2.05
CA TYR A 60 10.93 22.35 -1.28
C TYR A 60 10.89 20.80 -1.31
N LEU A 61 9.71 20.21 -1.16
CA LEU A 61 9.57 18.75 -1.20
C LEU A 61 9.84 18.17 -2.61
N GLU A 62 9.52 18.94 -3.66
CA GLU A 62 9.90 18.62 -5.04
C GLU A 62 11.42 18.67 -5.22
N ASP A 63 12.09 19.70 -4.72
CA ASP A 63 13.55 19.84 -4.74
C ASP A 63 14.24 18.73 -3.94
N CYS A 64 13.63 18.24 -2.86
CA CYS A 64 14.03 17.01 -2.18
C CYS A 64 13.83 15.74 -3.03
N GLY A 65 13.29 15.83 -4.23
CA GLY A 65 13.10 14.72 -5.15
C GLY A 65 12.00 13.75 -4.72
N LEU A 66 10.97 14.19 -4.00
CA LEU A 66 9.83 13.35 -3.62
C LEU A 66 8.90 13.12 -4.82
N ARG A 67 8.17 12.00 -4.77
CA ARG A 67 7.10 11.74 -5.73
C ARG A 67 5.87 12.59 -5.41
N HIS A 68 5.19 13.09 -6.43
CA HIS A 68 4.00 13.92 -6.32
C HIS A 68 2.96 13.33 -5.34
N ASN A 69 2.57 12.07 -5.48
CA ASN A 69 1.61 11.45 -4.55
C ASN A 69 2.11 11.33 -3.10
N THR A 70 3.42 11.37 -2.86
CA THR A 70 3.98 11.44 -1.50
C THR A 70 3.79 12.84 -0.94
N ILE A 71 4.07 13.87 -1.75
CA ILE A 71 3.86 15.28 -1.40
C ILE A 71 2.38 15.52 -1.09
N VAL A 72 1.47 15.13 -1.98
CA VAL A 72 0.02 15.21 -1.74
C VAL A 72 -0.35 14.56 -0.40
N GLY A 73 0.18 13.35 -0.14
CA GLY A 73 -0.06 12.66 1.12
C GLY A 73 0.46 13.38 2.35
N TYR A 74 1.56 14.13 2.24
CA TYR A 74 2.10 14.95 3.33
C TYR A 74 1.25 16.20 3.55
N ILE A 75 0.93 16.95 2.51
CA ILE A 75 0.11 18.15 2.57
C ILE A 75 -1.27 17.86 3.20
N LEU A 76 -1.97 16.83 2.73
CA LEU A 76 -3.26 16.42 3.30
C LEU A 76 -3.18 16.07 4.80
N LYS A 77 -2.04 15.53 5.25
CA LYS A 77 -1.82 15.26 6.69
C LYS A 77 -1.55 16.54 7.46
N ILE A 78 -0.76 17.46 6.91
CA ILE A 78 -0.51 18.79 7.49
C ILE A 78 -1.84 19.54 7.64
N GLN A 79 -2.65 19.64 6.61
CA GLN A 79 -3.99 20.25 6.66
C GLN A 79 -4.87 19.59 7.74
N THR A 80 -4.85 18.27 7.85
CA THR A 80 -5.57 17.53 8.90
C THR A 80 -5.06 17.88 10.30
N LEU A 81 -3.76 18.11 10.47
CA LEU A 81 -3.16 18.52 11.74
C LEU A 81 -3.52 19.95 12.09
N ILE A 82 -3.48 20.89 11.15
CA ILE A 82 -3.87 22.29 11.38
C ILE A 82 -5.35 22.39 11.72
N ARG A 83 -6.24 21.68 11.00
CA ARG A 83 -7.66 21.60 11.37
C ARG A 83 -7.86 21.07 12.79
N ARG A 84 -7.01 20.16 13.25
CA ARG A 84 -7.04 19.68 14.64
C ARG A 84 -6.47 20.70 15.61
N ALA A 85 -5.42 21.44 15.26
CA ALA A 85 -4.90 22.50 16.08
C ALA A 85 -5.99 23.56 16.37
N SER A 86 -6.75 23.94 15.35
CA SER A 86 -7.93 24.82 15.51
C SER A 86 -8.96 24.25 16.50
N GLN A 87 -9.26 22.94 16.41
CA GLN A 87 -10.18 22.29 17.37
C GLN A 87 -9.67 22.28 18.82
N TYR A 88 -8.36 22.40 19.02
CA TYR A 88 -7.72 22.51 20.34
C TYR A 88 -7.44 23.97 20.76
N ASN A 89 -8.07 24.95 20.08
CA ASN A 89 -7.94 26.36 20.32
C ASN A 89 -6.51 26.93 20.14
N TYR A 90 -5.68 26.28 19.33
CA TYR A 90 -4.46 26.92 18.85
C TYR A 90 -4.78 27.96 17.77
N ALA A 91 -4.01 29.05 17.75
CA ALA A 91 -4.08 30.00 16.65
C ALA A 91 -3.63 29.30 15.36
N VAL A 92 -4.44 29.37 14.31
CA VAL A 92 -4.18 28.84 12.97
C VAL A 92 -4.58 29.89 11.93
N ASP A 93 -3.91 29.89 10.79
CA ASP A 93 -4.36 30.61 9.62
C ASP A 93 -5.41 29.78 8.88
N VAL A 94 -6.42 30.39 8.29
CA VAL A 94 -7.51 29.67 7.62
C VAL A 94 -7.21 29.33 6.16
N THR A 95 -6.21 29.95 5.55
CA THR A 95 -5.86 29.76 4.14
C THR A 95 -5.22 28.39 3.86
N TYR A 96 -4.77 27.67 4.89
CA TYR A 96 -4.17 26.34 4.75
C TYR A 96 -5.07 25.35 3.96
N ASP A 97 -6.38 25.59 3.93
CA ASP A 97 -7.37 24.68 3.28
C ASP A 97 -7.60 25.06 1.80
N GLU A 98 -7.01 26.14 1.30
CA GLU A 98 -7.13 26.61 -0.09
C GLU A 98 -6.30 25.76 -1.07
N ILE A 99 -5.31 25.02 -0.58
CA ILE A 99 -4.48 24.14 -1.40
C ILE A 99 -5.24 22.82 -1.70
N ASP A 100 -5.68 22.64 -2.95
CA ASP A 100 -6.35 21.42 -3.44
C ASP A 100 -5.38 20.61 -4.33
N LEU A 101 -4.54 19.81 -3.70
CA LEU A 101 -3.64 18.89 -4.41
C LEU A 101 -4.32 17.55 -4.68
N LYS A 102 -4.29 17.11 -5.95
CA LYS A 102 -4.85 15.82 -6.38
C LYS A 102 -3.76 14.80 -6.66
N CYS A 103 -4.00 13.56 -6.24
CA CYS A 103 -3.12 12.47 -6.57
C CYS A 103 -3.14 12.18 -8.07
N GLU A 104 -1.96 11.92 -8.63
CA GLU A 104 -1.84 11.35 -9.98
C GLU A 104 -2.38 9.91 -9.99
N PRO A 105 -3.00 9.48 -11.10
CA PRO A 105 -3.37 8.08 -11.28
C PRO A 105 -2.16 7.18 -11.14
N THR A 106 -2.27 6.14 -10.32
CA THR A 106 -1.24 5.11 -10.23
C THR A 106 -1.56 3.98 -11.18
N ASN A 107 -0.64 3.66 -12.10
CA ASN A 107 -0.78 2.52 -12.99
C ASN A 107 -0.70 1.22 -12.18
N ALA A 108 -1.87 0.67 -11.94
CA ALA A 108 -2.04 -0.52 -11.13
C ALA A 108 -2.08 -1.76 -12.03
N VAL A 109 -1.00 -2.52 -12.05
CA VAL A 109 -0.95 -3.82 -12.74
C VAL A 109 -1.90 -4.81 -12.06
N PHE A 110 -2.64 -5.55 -12.87
CA PHE A 110 -3.44 -6.71 -12.45
C PHE A 110 -3.15 -7.91 -13.33
N LEU A 111 -3.60 -9.08 -12.90
CA LEU A 111 -3.49 -10.35 -13.62
C LEU A 111 -4.88 -10.81 -14.06
N SER A 112 -4.99 -11.21 -15.33
CA SER A 112 -6.18 -11.88 -15.85
C SER A 112 -6.34 -13.27 -15.22
N MET A 113 -7.53 -13.85 -15.31
CA MET A 113 -7.76 -15.24 -14.86
C MET A 113 -6.87 -16.24 -15.59
N ASN A 114 -6.57 -16.02 -16.89
CA ASN A 114 -5.66 -16.88 -17.65
C ASN A 114 -4.23 -16.82 -17.07
N GLU A 115 -3.73 -15.65 -16.69
CA GLU A 115 -2.43 -15.52 -16.05
C GLU A 115 -2.41 -16.16 -14.66
N ILE A 116 -3.47 -15.99 -13.87
CA ILE A 116 -3.61 -16.62 -12.55
C ILE A 116 -3.60 -18.15 -12.69
N THR A 117 -4.33 -18.69 -13.68
CA THR A 117 -4.35 -20.12 -14.01
C THR A 117 -2.97 -20.62 -14.44
N ARG A 118 -2.27 -19.87 -15.31
CA ARG A 118 -0.90 -20.19 -15.72
C ARG A 118 0.06 -20.20 -14.52
N ILE A 119 -0.06 -19.25 -13.62
CA ILE A 119 0.73 -19.18 -12.38
C ILE A 119 0.44 -20.40 -11.50
N TYR A 120 -0.82 -20.74 -11.32
CA TYR A 120 -1.23 -21.87 -10.47
C TYR A 120 -0.67 -23.20 -10.95
N TYR A 121 -0.76 -23.50 -12.25
CA TYR A 121 -0.29 -24.75 -12.83
C TYR A 121 1.21 -24.78 -13.14
N TYR A 122 1.94 -23.71 -12.93
CA TYR A 122 3.37 -23.67 -13.23
C TYR A 122 4.14 -24.66 -12.37
N LYS A 123 4.95 -25.49 -13.02
CA LYS A 123 5.79 -26.51 -12.38
C LYS A 123 7.24 -26.00 -12.33
N PHE A 124 7.72 -25.70 -11.13
CA PHE A 124 9.11 -25.29 -10.94
C PHE A 124 10.06 -26.46 -11.22
N VAL A 125 11.08 -26.22 -12.03
CA VAL A 125 12.10 -27.21 -12.37
C VAL A 125 13.24 -27.14 -11.34
N GLY A 126 13.84 -28.31 -11.05
CA GLY A 126 14.91 -28.45 -10.06
C GLY A 126 14.39 -28.67 -8.63
N GLN A 127 15.25 -29.29 -7.80
CA GLN A 127 14.86 -29.61 -6.41
C GLN A 127 15.13 -28.46 -5.43
N ASP A 128 16.11 -27.58 -5.74
CA ASP A 128 16.49 -26.50 -4.85
C ASP A 128 15.37 -25.45 -4.74
N LYS A 129 14.95 -25.18 -3.51
CA LYS A 129 13.92 -24.18 -3.16
C LYS A 129 12.55 -24.36 -3.83
N ARG A 130 12.29 -25.50 -4.52
CA ARG A 130 11.02 -25.77 -5.20
C ARG A 130 9.83 -25.61 -4.25
N LYS A 131 9.89 -26.25 -3.08
CA LYS A 131 8.82 -26.15 -2.07
C LYS A 131 8.60 -24.72 -1.59
N ALA A 132 9.66 -23.93 -1.46
CA ALA A 132 9.56 -22.51 -1.06
C ALA A 132 8.90 -21.66 -2.16
N LYS A 133 9.26 -21.89 -3.43
CA LYS A 133 8.64 -21.21 -4.58
C LYS A 133 7.16 -21.56 -4.71
N GLU A 134 6.81 -22.84 -4.64
CA GLU A 134 5.41 -23.31 -4.66
C GLU A 134 4.59 -22.64 -3.54
N ARG A 135 5.15 -22.57 -2.35
CA ARG A 135 4.52 -21.94 -1.19
C ARG A 135 4.19 -20.46 -1.42
N ILE A 136 5.11 -19.70 -2.01
CA ILE A 136 4.91 -18.28 -2.32
C ILE A 136 3.88 -18.14 -3.45
N ARG A 137 3.97 -18.97 -4.50
CA ARG A 137 3.01 -19.01 -5.58
C ARG A 137 1.60 -19.28 -5.08
N ASP A 138 1.41 -20.31 -4.27
CA ASP A 138 0.10 -20.73 -3.76
C ASP A 138 -0.51 -19.64 -2.86
N MET A 139 0.31 -19.02 -2.01
CA MET A 139 -0.10 -17.86 -1.23
C MET A 139 -0.55 -16.69 -2.11
N PHE A 140 0.15 -16.41 -3.21
CA PHE A 140 -0.20 -15.34 -4.13
C PHE A 140 -1.53 -15.63 -4.85
N VAL A 141 -1.71 -16.86 -5.31
CA VAL A 141 -2.97 -17.30 -5.95
C VAL A 141 -4.15 -17.16 -5.00
N LEU A 142 -3.99 -17.53 -3.71
CA LEU A 142 -5.02 -17.28 -2.68
C LEU A 142 -5.43 -15.80 -2.64
N GLY A 143 -4.46 -14.90 -2.64
CA GLY A 143 -4.73 -13.47 -2.67
C GLY A 143 -5.48 -13.02 -3.94
N CYS A 144 -5.12 -13.59 -5.12
CA CYS A 144 -5.76 -13.30 -6.40
C CYS A 144 -7.21 -13.80 -6.50
N LEU A 145 -7.60 -14.77 -5.70
CA LEU A 145 -8.93 -15.37 -5.72
C LEU A 145 -9.83 -14.94 -4.56
N THR A 146 -9.28 -14.26 -3.55
CA THR A 146 -10.05 -13.85 -2.36
C THR A 146 -10.27 -12.36 -2.23
N ALA A 147 -9.57 -11.52 -2.97
CA ALA A 147 -9.52 -10.08 -2.79
C ALA A 147 -9.12 -9.61 -1.37
N LEU A 148 -8.66 -10.51 -0.52
CA LEU A 148 -8.21 -10.19 0.84
C LEU A 148 -6.86 -9.47 0.82
N ARG A 149 -6.54 -8.75 1.89
CA ARG A 149 -5.19 -8.21 2.09
C ARG A 149 -4.23 -9.32 2.49
N TYR A 150 -2.93 -9.13 2.23
CA TYR A 150 -1.90 -10.08 2.67
C TYR A 150 -2.02 -10.44 4.15
N SER A 151 -2.22 -9.44 5.01
CA SER A 151 -2.43 -9.64 6.44
C SER A 151 -3.65 -10.50 6.81
N ASP A 152 -4.58 -10.66 5.90
CA ASP A 152 -5.79 -11.45 6.11
C ASP A 152 -5.67 -12.85 5.48
N TYR A 153 -5.31 -12.95 4.20
CA TYR A 153 -5.21 -14.27 3.58
C TYR A 153 -4.00 -15.10 4.09
N SER A 154 -2.95 -14.47 4.63
CA SER A 154 -1.79 -15.17 5.21
C SER A 154 -2.07 -15.87 6.54
N ARG A 155 -3.23 -15.65 7.14
CA ARG A 155 -3.63 -16.25 8.42
C ARG A 155 -4.88 -17.14 8.33
N LEU A 156 -5.33 -17.45 7.11
CA LEU A 156 -6.47 -18.35 6.91
C LEU A 156 -6.16 -19.77 7.42
N THR A 157 -7.15 -20.38 8.03
CA THR A 157 -7.13 -21.75 8.52
C THR A 157 -8.38 -22.51 8.04
N SER A 158 -8.44 -23.82 8.27
CA SER A 158 -9.63 -24.62 7.96
C SER A 158 -10.90 -24.09 8.64
N GLN A 159 -10.79 -23.45 9.80
CA GLN A 159 -11.92 -22.85 10.52
C GLN A 159 -12.58 -21.68 9.75
N ASN A 160 -11.84 -21.07 8.84
CA ASN A 160 -12.37 -20.01 7.98
C ASN A 160 -13.19 -20.54 6.81
N PHE A 161 -13.15 -21.88 6.57
CA PHE A 161 -13.91 -22.53 5.50
C PHE A 161 -15.26 -23.01 6.03
N ILE A 162 -16.35 -22.36 5.58
CA ILE A 162 -17.70 -22.71 5.99
C ILE A 162 -18.58 -22.76 4.72
N ASN A 163 -19.17 -23.92 4.42
CA ASN A 163 -20.14 -24.10 3.33
C ASN A 163 -19.65 -23.51 1.98
N ASN A 164 -18.45 -23.88 1.54
CA ASN A 164 -17.80 -23.36 0.31
C ASN A 164 -17.50 -21.86 0.30
N TYR A 165 -17.48 -21.21 1.44
CA TYR A 165 -17.07 -19.81 1.58
C TYR A 165 -15.90 -19.67 2.53
N ILE A 166 -15.07 -18.67 2.28
CA ILE A 166 -14.09 -18.18 3.25
C ILE A 166 -14.77 -17.07 4.06
N MET A 167 -14.82 -17.24 5.37
CA MET A 167 -15.35 -16.26 6.30
C MET A 167 -14.25 -15.78 7.23
N ILE A 168 -13.97 -14.49 7.24
CA ILE A 168 -12.89 -13.90 8.03
C ILE A 168 -13.22 -12.46 8.45
N ARG A 169 -12.88 -12.14 9.69
CA ARG A 169 -12.86 -10.76 10.15
C ARG A 169 -11.52 -10.11 9.79
N THR A 170 -11.57 -9.04 9.00
CA THR A 170 -10.37 -8.38 8.48
C THR A 170 -9.61 -7.63 9.57
N LYS A 171 -8.27 -7.73 9.57
CA LYS A 171 -7.40 -7.12 10.59
C LYS A 171 -7.42 -5.58 10.55
N LYS A 172 -7.46 -4.98 9.35
CA LYS A 172 -7.33 -3.52 9.19
C LYS A 172 -8.62 -2.76 9.45
N THR A 173 -9.75 -3.30 9.02
CA THR A 173 -11.06 -2.61 9.06
C THR A 173 -12.05 -3.22 10.03
N ASN A 174 -11.69 -4.38 10.62
CA ASN A 174 -12.51 -5.11 11.58
C ASN A 174 -13.92 -5.47 11.04
N VAL A 175 -14.03 -5.73 9.73
CA VAL A 175 -15.27 -6.08 9.04
C VAL A 175 -15.27 -7.57 8.73
N ASP A 176 -16.41 -8.23 8.90
CA ASP A 176 -16.61 -9.61 8.51
C ASP A 176 -16.79 -9.70 7.00
N VAL A 177 -16.01 -10.54 6.35
CA VAL A 177 -15.98 -10.72 4.89
C VAL A 177 -16.29 -12.18 4.57
N LYS A 178 -17.18 -12.39 3.60
CA LYS A 178 -17.54 -13.69 3.05
C LYS A 178 -17.15 -13.74 1.58
N VAL A 179 -16.26 -14.67 1.21
CA VAL A 179 -15.74 -14.84 -0.15
C VAL A 179 -16.02 -16.25 -0.63
N PRO A 180 -16.58 -16.47 -1.84
CA PRO A 180 -16.73 -17.81 -2.41
C PRO A 180 -15.35 -18.49 -2.54
N ALA A 181 -15.27 -19.75 -2.15
CA ALA A 181 -14.04 -20.52 -2.24
C ALA A 181 -13.90 -21.13 -3.64
N HIS A 182 -13.05 -20.56 -4.48
CA HIS A 182 -12.65 -21.12 -5.78
C HIS A 182 -12.00 -22.49 -5.60
N ASP A 183 -12.10 -23.39 -6.59
CA ASP A 183 -11.55 -24.75 -6.48
C ASP A 183 -10.04 -24.76 -6.24
N TYR A 184 -9.27 -23.88 -6.87
CA TYR A 184 -7.84 -23.73 -6.56
C TYR A 184 -7.55 -23.44 -5.09
N ILE A 185 -8.44 -22.69 -4.43
CA ILE A 185 -8.30 -22.40 -2.99
C ILE A 185 -8.48 -23.69 -2.19
N LYS A 186 -9.48 -24.51 -2.52
CA LYS A 186 -9.74 -25.80 -1.87
C LYS A 186 -8.55 -26.74 -2.02
N GLU A 187 -8.00 -26.83 -3.25
CA GLU A 187 -6.82 -27.65 -3.56
C GLU A 187 -5.57 -27.18 -2.80
N ILE A 188 -5.33 -25.86 -2.71
CA ILE A 188 -4.23 -25.29 -1.93
C ILE A 188 -4.40 -25.65 -0.45
N PHE A 189 -5.58 -25.50 0.12
CA PHE A 189 -5.82 -25.88 1.52
C PHE A 189 -5.61 -27.37 1.75
N ALA A 190 -6.10 -28.23 0.88
CA ALA A 190 -5.87 -29.69 0.96
C ALA A 190 -4.36 -30.01 0.91
N LYS A 191 -3.60 -29.35 0.01
CA LYS A 191 -2.15 -29.51 -0.12
C LYS A 191 -1.38 -29.17 1.17
N TYR A 192 -1.85 -28.22 1.95
CA TYR A 192 -1.19 -27.75 3.18
C TYR A 192 -1.91 -28.17 4.47
N GLY A 193 -2.69 -29.26 4.44
CA GLY A 193 -3.32 -29.83 5.63
C GLY A 193 -4.38 -28.93 6.26
N GLY A 194 -5.13 -28.17 5.47
CA GLY A 194 -6.19 -27.28 5.93
C GLY A 194 -5.72 -25.92 6.45
N GLN A 195 -4.48 -25.55 6.18
CA GLN A 195 -3.92 -24.25 6.53
C GLN A 195 -3.33 -23.58 5.30
N VAL A 196 -3.07 -22.28 5.39
CA VAL A 196 -2.27 -21.59 4.37
C VAL A 196 -0.78 -21.70 4.71
N PRO A 197 0.10 -21.64 3.70
CA PRO A 197 1.54 -21.56 3.96
C PRO A 197 1.86 -20.28 4.73
N SER A 198 1.98 -20.34 6.05
CA SER A 198 2.20 -19.21 6.95
C SER A 198 3.68 -18.88 7.19
N GLY A 199 3.97 -17.81 7.90
CA GLY A 199 5.30 -17.50 8.44
C GLY A 199 6.23 -16.72 7.52
N LEU A 200 5.73 -16.11 6.43
CA LEU A 200 6.52 -15.21 5.59
C LEU A 200 6.24 -13.76 5.95
N CYS A 201 7.28 -12.94 6.18
CA CYS A 201 7.08 -11.51 6.25
C CYS A 201 6.78 -10.94 4.85
N ILE A 202 6.02 -9.85 4.78
CA ILE A 202 5.54 -9.29 3.52
C ILE A 202 6.69 -8.82 2.61
N GLN A 203 7.79 -8.34 3.18
CA GLN A 203 8.98 -7.91 2.43
C GLN A 203 9.64 -9.09 1.71
N TYR A 204 9.85 -10.19 2.44
CA TYR A 204 10.38 -11.43 1.88
C TYR A 204 9.43 -11.98 0.81
N PHE A 205 8.13 -12.04 1.10
CA PHE A 205 7.12 -12.48 0.16
C PHE A 205 7.17 -11.68 -1.15
N ASN A 206 7.13 -10.34 -1.09
CA ASN A 206 7.16 -9.49 -2.28
C ASN A 206 8.48 -9.60 -3.06
N LYS A 207 9.61 -9.75 -2.37
CA LYS A 207 10.92 -9.93 -3.02
C LYS A 207 10.95 -11.22 -3.85
N TYR A 208 10.59 -12.34 -3.24
CA TYR A 208 10.64 -13.63 -3.93
C TYR A 208 9.49 -13.83 -4.92
N LEU A 209 8.35 -13.19 -4.70
CA LEU A 209 7.24 -13.18 -5.65
C LEU A 209 7.71 -12.66 -7.03
N LYS A 210 8.49 -11.58 -7.08
CA LYS A 210 9.04 -11.06 -8.34
C LYS A 210 9.95 -12.07 -9.03
N VAL A 211 10.82 -12.75 -8.29
CA VAL A 211 11.70 -13.79 -8.83
C VAL A 211 10.88 -14.92 -9.46
N ILE A 212 9.82 -15.35 -8.78
CA ILE A 212 8.90 -16.41 -9.26
C ILE A 212 8.16 -15.94 -10.52
N MET A 213 7.64 -14.72 -10.54
CA MET A 213 6.88 -14.19 -11.68
C MET A 213 7.77 -14.01 -12.92
N LYS A 214 9.04 -13.64 -12.73
CA LYS A 214 10.05 -13.64 -13.80
C LYS A 214 10.27 -15.05 -14.36
N GLU A 215 10.46 -16.05 -13.50
CA GLU A 215 10.66 -17.45 -13.89
C GLU A 215 9.43 -18.02 -14.64
N ILE A 216 8.22 -17.62 -14.25
CA ILE A 216 6.97 -17.98 -14.93
C ILE A 216 6.84 -17.26 -16.30
N GLY A 217 7.61 -16.20 -16.53
CA GLY A 217 7.65 -15.48 -17.80
C GLY A 217 6.53 -14.44 -17.95
N LEU A 218 6.24 -13.68 -16.90
CA LEU A 218 5.35 -12.50 -16.99
C LEU A 218 6.14 -11.28 -17.48
N ASN A 219 6.58 -11.32 -18.74
CA ASN A 219 7.54 -10.39 -19.31
C ASN A 219 6.89 -9.28 -20.18
N ASP A 220 5.55 -9.16 -20.16
CA ASP A 220 4.86 -8.09 -20.88
C ASP A 220 5.42 -6.73 -20.44
N LEU A 221 5.69 -5.85 -21.42
CA LEU A 221 6.20 -4.52 -21.14
C LEU A 221 5.05 -3.57 -20.76
N ILE A 222 5.20 -2.92 -19.63
CA ILE A 222 4.24 -1.94 -19.11
C ILE A 222 4.92 -0.58 -19.05
N THR A 223 4.39 0.38 -19.80
CA THR A 223 4.84 1.77 -19.79
C THR A 223 3.91 2.60 -18.92
N PHE A 224 4.48 3.41 -18.03
CA PHE A 224 3.73 4.30 -17.16
C PHE A 224 4.53 5.56 -16.83
N SER A 225 3.81 6.62 -16.47
CA SER A 225 4.41 7.89 -16.09
C SER A 225 4.10 8.23 -14.62
N TYR A 226 4.99 9.00 -14.01
CA TYR A 226 4.83 9.54 -12.67
C TYR A 226 5.64 10.83 -12.53
N THR A 227 5.19 11.76 -11.69
CA THR A 227 5.94 12.97 -11.35
C THR A 227 6.83 12.74 -10.13
N LYS A 228 8.08 13.19 -10.23
CA LYS A 228 9.06 13.16 -9.14
C LYS A 228 9.94 14.41 -9.23
N GLY A 229 10.09 15.14 -8.13
CA GLY A 229 10.88 16.38 -8.13
C GLY A 229 10.36 17.38 -9.16
N GLY A 230 9.05 17.59 -9.24
CA GLY A 230 8.40 18.47 -10.22
C GLY A 230 8.52 18.02 -11.69
N LYS A 231 9.20 16.90 -11.98
CA LYS A 231 9.45 16.43 -13.37
C LYS A 231 8.69 15.15 -13.67
N LEU A 232 8.12 15.07 -14.88
CA LEU A 232 7.44 13.88 -15.39
C LEU A 232 8.48 12.85 -15.87
N PHE A 233 8.38 11.63 -15.36
CA PHE A 233 9.17 10.48 -15.77
C PHE A 233 8.26 9.46 -16.45
N THR A 234 8.66 8.98 -17.62
CA THR A 234 8.04 7.84 -18.29
C THR A 234 9.00 6.67 -18.28
N VAL A 235 8.56 5.54 -17.75
CA VAL A 235 9.39 4.34 -17.62
C VAL A 235 8.66 3.12 -18.16
N THR A 236 9.40 2.21 -18.76
CA THR A 236 8.91 0.89 -19.18
C THR A 236 9.53 -0.17 -18.27
N ARG A 237 8.69 -1.07 -17.76
CA ARG A 237 9.08 -2.18 -16.89
C ARG A 237 8.44 -3.47 -17.36
N GLU A 238 9.09 -4.59 -17.10
CA GLU A 238 8.45 -5.88 -17.27
C GLU A 238 7.38 -6.10 -16.18
N LYS A 239 6.27 -6.73 -16.53
CA LYS A 239 5.12 -6.93 -15.65
C LYS A 239 5.49 -7.58 -14.33
N TRP A 240 6.41 -8.56 -14.32
CA TRP A 240 6.89 -9.20 -13.10
C TRP A 240 7.54 -8.23 -12.10
N GLU A 241 8.17 -7.15 -12.55
CA GLU A 241 8.78 -6.15 -11.69
C GLU A 241 7.75 -5.35 -10.86
N LEU A 242 6.54 -5.24 -11.39
CA LEU A 242 5.45 -4.46 -10.81
C LEU A 242 4.53 -5.27 -9.91
N ILE A 243 4.69 -6.62 -9.88
CA ILE A 243 3.86 -7.52 -9.09
C ILE A 243 4.23 -7.45 -7.61
N SER A 244 3.20 -7.41 -6.78
CA SER A 244 3.29 -7.41 -5.32
C SER A 244 2.07 -8.10 -4.72
N SER A 245 2.06 -8.27 -3.39
CA SER A 245 0.88 -8.76 -2.66
C SER A 245 -0.38 -7.91 -2.90
N HIS A 246 -0.24 -6.62 -3.19
CA HIS A 246 -1.37 -5.76 -3.57
C HIS A 246 -1.91 -6.04 -4.97
N THR A 247 -1.04 -6.49 -5.90
CA THR A 247 -1.48 -6.92 -7.24
C THR A 247 -2.48 -8.07 -7.16
N ALA A 248 -2.27 -9.01 -6.23
CA ALA A 248 -3.23 -10.09 -5.99
C ALA A 248 -4.65 -9.57 -5.73
N ARG A 249 -4.78 -8.62 -4.79
CA ARG A 249 -6.09 -8.03 -4.45
C ARG A 249 -6.71 -7.24 -5.61
N ARG A 250 -5.91 -6.48 -6.37
CA ARG A 250 -6.39 -5.78 -7.57
C ARG A 250 -6.89 -6.75 -8.62
N SER A 251 -6.13 -7.82 -8.89
CA SER A 251 -6.51 -8.86 -9.84
C SER A 251 -7.87 -9.48 -9.50
N ALA A 252 -8.08 -9.81 -8.23
CA ALA A 252 -9.37 -10.32 -7.76
C ALA A 252 -10.49 -9.29 -8.01
N ALA A 253 -10.30 -8.04 -7.62
CA ALA A 253 -11.33 -7.00 -7.79
C ALA A 253 -11.67 -6.76 -9.27
N THR A 254 -10.64 -6.68 -10.14
CA THR A 254 -10.85 -6.49 -11.59
C THR A 254 -11.54 -7.69 -12.24
N ASN A 255 -11.09 -8.91 -11.95
CA ASN A 255 -11.70 -10.12 -12.53
C ASN A 255 -13.16 -10.32 -12.05
N MET A 256 -13.45 -9.99 -10.80
CA MET A 256 -14.84 -10.00 -10.29
C MET A 256 -15.70 -8.96 -10.98
N SER A 257 -15.23 -7.72 -11.16
CA SER A 257 -16.00 -6.69 -11.84
C SER A 257 -16.34 -7.06 -13.29
N VAL A 258 -15.38 -7.64 -14.02
CA VAL A 258 -15.61 -8.11 -15.40
C VAL A 258 -16.64 -9.24 -15.46
N SER A 259 -16.65 -10.15 -14.47
CA SER A 259 -17.63 -11.25 -14.44
C SER A 259 -19.06 -10.81 -14.13
N TYR A 260 -19.28 -9.62 -13.57
CA TYR A 260 -20.62 -9.06 -13.30
C TYR A 260 -21.15 -8.18 -14.45
N THR A 261 -20.33 -7.84 -15.44
CA THR A 261 -20.72 -7.00 -16.59
C THR A 261 -21.06 -7.81 -17.83
N HIS A 262 -21.04 -9.12 -17.75
CA HIS A 262 -21.50 -10.10 -18.75
C HIS A 262 -22.54 -11.01 -18.11
#